data_7b3fe5ff841848b05e1942be52cb4f6a
#
_entry.id   7b3fe5ff841848b05e1942be52cb4f6a
#
_cell.length_a   1.000
_cell.length_b   1.000
_cell.length_c   1.000
_cell.angle_alpha   90.00
_cell.angle_beta   90.00
_cell.angle_gamma   90.00
#
_symmetry.space_group_name_H-M   'P 1'
#
loop_
_entity.id
_entity.type
_entity.pdbx_description
1 polymer ?
#
loop_
_entity_poly.entity_id
_entity_poly.type
_entity_poly.pdbx_seq_one_letter_code
_entity_poly.pdbx_strand_id
1 'polypeptide(L)'
;MTLPTPGFIGSHIHIESMVVPSRFARVTVTHGTIGMIADPHEIGNVLGIEVIDYMIRSGNEAQLNFCFGTPNCVPAVGGEIENSGAVISAEDIERMMQHENIGFLGEMMNWCAR
;
A
#
# COMPACT_ATOMS: atom_id res chain seq x y z
N MET A 1 14.27 -23.41 -26.35
CA MET A 1 14.54 -22.00 -26.69
C MET A 1 13.88 -21.16 -25.64
N THR A 2 14.63 -20.44 -24.81
CA THR A 2 14.10 -19.52 -23.82
C THR A 2 14.09 -18.12 -24.44
N LEU A 3 12.94 -17.45 -24.39
CA LEU A 3 12.81 -16.07 -24.86
C LEU A 3 12.96 -15.14 -23.66
N PRO A 4 13.80 -14.09 -23.73
CA PRO A 4 13.83 -13.07 -22.70
C PRO A 4 12.50 -12.30 -22.69
N THR A 5 11.92 -12.11 -21.53
CA THR A 5 10.73 -11.28 -21.34
C THR A 5 11.02 -10.17 -20.33
N PRO A 6 10.32 -9.03 -20.40
CA PRO A 6 10.34 -8.06 -19.31
C PRO A 6 9.87 -8.73 -18.00
N GLY A 7 10.35 -8.24 -16.87
CA GLY A 7 9.85 -8.68 -15.57
C GLY A 7 8.40 -8.24 -15.35
N PHE A 8 7.72 -8.90 -14.42
CA PHE A 8 6.32 -8.63 -14.11
C PHE A 8 6.19 -7.48 -13.12
N ILE A 9 5.11 -6.70 -13.26
CA ILE A 9 4.69 -5.70 -12.29
C ILE A 9 3.32 -6.11 -11.76
N GLY A 10 3.20 -6.26 -10.43
CA GLY A 10 1.91 -6.43 -9.79
C GLY A 10 1.18 -5.09 -9.72
N SER A 11 -0.03 -5.04 -10.25
CA SER A 11 -0.76 -3.79 -10.46
C SER A 11 -1.56 -3.32 -9.23
N HIS A 12 -1.80 -4.18 -8.24
CA HIS A 12 -2.46 -3.84 -6.98
C HIS A 12 -2.30 -4.98 -5.97
N ILE A 13 -1.96 -4.64 -4.73
CA ILE A 13 -1.87 -5.62 -3.64
C ILE A 13 -1.90 -4.95 -2.27
N HIS A 14 -2.51 -5.62 -1.30
CA HIS A 14 -2.41 -5.35 0.13
C HIS A 14 -1.40 -6.32 0.75
N ILE A 15 -0.12 -5.97 0.70
CA ILE A 15 1.00 -6.84 1.15
C ILE A 15 0.88 -7.13 2.63
N GLU A 16 0.51 -6.15 3.40
CA GLU A 16 0.44 -6.15 4.86
C GLU A 16 -0.58 -7.15 5.43
N SER A 17 -1.52 -7.61 4.61
CA SER A 17 -2.43 -8.69 5.00
C SER A 17 -1.69 -9.99 5.33
N MET A 18 -0.45 -10.15 4.87
CA MET A 18 0.33 -11.38 5.06
C MET A 18 1.73 -11.12 5.60
N VAL A 19 2.47 -10.16 5.06
CA VAL A 19 3.87 -9.92 5.39
C VAL A 19 4.24 -8.44 5.18
N VAL A 20 5.44 -8.06 5.60
CA VAL A 20 5.99 -6.72 5.31
C VAL A 20 6.65 -6.67 3.93
N PRO A 21 6.77 -5.48 3.29
CA PRO A 21 7.29 -5.34 1.94
C PRO A 21 8.66 -5.98 1.70
N SER A 22 9.61 -5.84 2.63
CA SER A 22 10.93 -6.44 2.49
C SER A 22 10.91 -7.98 2.46
N ARG A 23 9.97 -8.60 3.15
CA ARG A 23 9.79 -10.07 3.11
C ARG A 23 9.06 -10.50 1.85
N PHE A 24 8.03 -9.77 1.45
CA PHE A 24 7.31 -10.00 0.21
C PHE A 24 8.26 -9.97 -0.99
N ALA A 25 9.10 -8.94 -1.09
CA ALA A 25 10.08 -8.78 -2.16
C ALA A 25 10.99 -10.01 -2.32
N ARG A 26 11.51 -10.56 -1.21
CA ARG A 26 12.40 -11.72 -1.24
C ARG A 26 11.79 -12.96 -1.88
N VAL A 27 10.47 -13.09 -1.82
CA VAL A 27 9.75 -14.20 -2.45
C VAL A 27 9.45 -13.88 -3.90
N THR A 28 8.90 -12.71 -4.18
CA THR A 28 8.36 -12.38 -5.49
C THR A 28 9.43 -12.15 -6.56
N VAL A 29 10.60 -11.61 -6.20
CA VAL A 29 11.71 -11.44 -7.15
C VAL A 29 12.19 -12.77 -7.75
N THR A 30 12.10 -13.85 -6.99
CA THR A 30 12.49 -15.19 -7.47
C THR A 30 11.54 -15.73 -8.54
N HIS A 31 10.36 -15.12 -8.70
CA HIS A 31 9.35 -15.45 -9.70
C HIS A 31 9.29 -14.44 -10.85
N GLY A 32 10.29 -13.55 -10.94
CA GLY A 32 10.39 -12.60 -12.05
C GLY A 32 9.61 -11.30 -11.85
N THR A 33 9.14 -11.01 -10.65
CA THR A 33 8.52 -9.72 -10.32
C THR A 33 9.60 -8.65 -10.12
N ILE A 34 9.44 -7.50 -10.79
CA ILE A 34 10.37 -6.38 -10.74
C ILE A 34 9.78 -5.11 -10.13
N GLY A 35 8.47 -5.08 -9.95
CA GLY A 35 7.78 -3.94 -9.34
C GLY A 35 6.43 -4.32 -8.77
N MET A 36 5.93 -3.49 -7.86
CA MET A 36 4.66 -3.71 -7.18
C MET A 36 3.96 -2.39 -6.87
N ILE A 37 2.67 -2.33 -7.18
CA ILE A 37 1.77 -1.27 -6.75
C ILE A 37 1.10 -1.76 -5.47
N ALA A 38 1.42 -1.13 -4.35
CA ALA A 38 0.98 -1.55 -3.02
C ALA A 38 0.05 -0.51 -2.39
N ASP A 39 -1.07 -0.95 -1.88
CA ASP A 39 -2.05 -0.13 -1.19
C ASP A 39 -2.20 -0.61 0.27
N PRO A 40 -1.55 0.04 1.25
CA PRO A 40 -1.47 -0.42 2.63
C PRO A 40 -2.73 -0.07 3.46
N HIS A 41 -3.93 -0.31 2.92
CA HIS A 41 -5.20 -0.05 3.58
C HIS A 41 -5.41 -0.87 4.84
N GLU A 42 -5.08 -2.16 4.79
CA GLU A 42 -5.35 -3.10 5.88
C GLU A 42 -4.63 -2.68 7.17
N ILE A 43 -3.34 -2.37 7.05
CA ILE A 43 -2.58 -1.91 8.22
C ILE A 43 -2.91 -0.47 8.59
N GLY A 44 -3.25 0.37 7.61
CA GLY A 44 -3.75 1.72 7.82
C GLY A 44 -5.04 1.72 8.65
N ASN A 45 -5.93 0.76 8.40
CA ASN A 45 -7.18 0.59 9.15
C ASN A 45 -6.94 0.21 10.62
N VAL A 46 -5.81 -0.41 10.94
CA VAL A 46 -5.46 -0.83 12.31
C VAL A 46 -4.65 0.23 13.05
N LEU A 47 -3.64 0.81 12.41
CA LEU A 47 -2.63 1.63 13.06
C LEU A 47 -2.56 3.07 12.54
N GLY A 48 -3.36 3.42 11.55
CA GLY A 48 -3.42 4.78 11.00
C GLY A 48 -2.25 5.11 10.07
N ILE A 49 -2.03 6.41 9.91
CA ILE A 49 -1.11 6.93 8.91
C ILE A 49 0.38 6.64 9.21
N GLU A 50 0.75 6.56 10.49
CA GLU A 50 2.16 6.42 10.88
C GLU A 50 2.78 5.11 10.43
N VAL A 51 1.97 4.06 10.29
CA VAL A 51 2.45 2.76 9.84
C VAL A 51 2.77 2.74 8.34
N ILE A 52 2.23 3.66 7.57
CA ILE A 52 2.50 3.77 6.12
C ILE A 52 3.98 4.11 5.89
N ASP A 53 4.55 5.00 6.71
CA ASP A 53 5.99 5.30 6.68
C ASP A 53 6.85 4.06 6.96
N TYR A 54 6.39 3.19 7.85
CA TYR A 54 7.06 1.92 8.09
C TYR A 54 7.00 1.00 6.86
N MET A 55 5.86 0.90 6.20
CA MET A 55 5.69 0.12 4.98
C MET A 55 6.60 0.63 3.86
N ILE A 56 6.67 1.95 3.68
CA ILE A 56 7.56 2.60 2.71
C ILE A 56 9.03 2.29 3.02
N ARG A 57 9.47 2.49 4.26
CA ARG A 57 10.86 2.17 4.66
C ARG A 57 11.20 0.72 4.42
N SER A 58 10.31 -0.20 4.79
CA SER A 58 10.48 -1.63 4.54
C SER A 58 10.57 -1.96 3.05
N GLY A 59 9.84 -1.23 2.21
CA GLY A 59 9.90 -1.34 0.76
C GLY A 59 11.24 -0.82 0.20
N ASN A 60 11.72 0.31 0.69
CA ASN A 60 12.98 0.93 0.25
C ASN A 60 14.21 0.09 0.59
N GLU A 61 14.13 -0.77 1.59
CA GLU A 61 15.20 -1.73 1.94
C GLU A 61 15.21 -2.97 1.03
N ALA A 62 14.22 -3.13 0.17
CA ALA A 62 14.02 -4.32 -0.64
C ALA A 62 14.64 -4.18 -2.03
N GLN A 63 14.91 -5.33 -2.67
CA GLN A 63 15.37 -5.40 -4.07
C GLN A 63 14.17 -5.50 -5.05
N LEU A 64 13.11 -4.76 -4.79
CA LEU A 64 11.90 -4.68 -5.60
C LEU A 64 11.43 -3.24 -5.62
N ASN A 65 11.01 -2.74 -6.77
CA ASN A 65 10.46 -1.40 -6.86
C ASN A 65 9.04 -1.39 -6.32
N PHE A 66 8.78 -0.56 -5.33
CA PHE A 66 7.43 -0.32 -4.80
C PHE A 66 6.94 1.07 -5.18
N CYS A 67 5.67 1.15 -5.56
CA CYS A 67 4.90 2.37 -5.60
C CYS A 67 3.76 2.20 -4.60
N PHE A 68 3.74 3.04 -3.58
CA PHE A 68 2.71 2.99 -2.54
C PHE A 68 1.56 3.95 -2.84
N GLY A 69 0.34 3.50 -2.55
CA GLY A 69 -0.84 4.35 -2.47
C GLY A 69 -1.04 4.90 -1.06
N THR A 70 -1.69 6.04 -0.93
CA THR A 70 -2.19 6.49 0.36
C THR A 70 -3.58 5.93 0.61
N PRO A 71 -3.81 5.20 1.73
CA PRO A 71 -5.15 4.75 2.09
C PRO A 71 -6.10 5.93 2.28
N ASN A 72 -7.19 5.95 1.57
CA ASN A 72 -8.13 7.07 1.54
C ASN A 72 -9.53 6.73 2.09
N CYS A 73 -9.74 5.49 2.48
CA CYS A 73 -10.97 5.01 3.10
C CYS A 73 -10.64 4.26 4.40
N VAL A 74 -10.26 5.00 5.44
CA VAL A 74 -9.98 4.45 6.77
C VAL A 74 -10.78 5.22 7.81
N PRO A 75 -11.82 4.61 8.40
CA PRO A 75 -12.43 3.32 8.03
C PRO A 75 -13.07 3.31 6.64
N ALA A 76 -13.25 2.12 6.06
CA ALA A 76 -13.87 1.99 4.73
C ALA A 76 -15.32 2.47 4.74
N VAL A 77 -16.05 2.18 5.81
CA VAL A 77 -17.40 2.68 6.07
C VAL A 77 -17.41 3.39 7.41
N GLY A 78 -17.60 4.69 7.40
CA GLY A 78 -17.58 5.50 8.62
C GLY A 78 -18.74 5.21 9.59
N GLY A 79 -18.56 5.65 10.82
CA GLY A 79 -19.60 5.66 11.84
C GLY A 79 -19.73 4.35 12.61
N GLU A 80 -20.98 3.91 12.84
CA GLU A 80 -21.30 2.76 13.69
C GLU A 80 -21.21 1.40 12.97
N ILE A 81 -20.83 1.40 11.67
CA ILE A 81 -20.89 0.20 10.84
C ILE A 81 -19.58 -0.58 10.89
N GLU A 82 -18.46 0.11 10.92
CA GLU A 82 -17.13 -0.50 10.91
C GLU A 82 -16.31 -0.03 12.12
N ASN A 83 -15.70 -0.99 12.80
CA ASN A 83 -14.70 -0.72 13.83
C ASN A 83 -13.33 -0.71 13.21
N SER A 84 -12.72 0.47 13.13
CA SER A 84 -11.32 0.61 12.78
C SER A 84 -10.47 0.96 14.00
N GLY A 85 -9.18 0.65 13.95
CA GLY A 85 -8.22 1.07 14.97
C GLY A 85 -7.79 2.53 14.79
N ALA A 86 -8.06 3.12 13.63
CA ALA A 86 -7.67 4.48 13.28
C ALA A 86 -8.66 5.15 12.33
N VAL A 87 -8.48 6.45 12.15
CA VAL A 87 -9.16 7.25 11.14
C VAL A 87 -8.09 8.01 10.38
N ILE A 88 -8.15 8.02 9.06
CA ILE A 88 -7.29 8.83 8.18
C ILE A 88 -8.14 9.94 7.58
N SER A 89 -7.79 11.18 7.91
CA SER A 89 -8.50 12.37 7.46
C SER A 89 -8.07 12.82 6.06
N ALA A 90 -8.82 13.72 5.45
CA ALA A 90 -8.44 14.34 4.17
C ALA A 90 -7.10 15.11 4.29
N GLU A 91 -6.86 15.75 5.42
CA GLU A 91 -5.60 16.46 5.70
C GLU A 91 -4.42 15.49 5.82
N ASP A 92 -4.64 14.30 6.38
CA ASP A 92 -3.64 13.24 6.44
C ASP A 92 -3.29 12.74 5.03
N ILE A 93 -4.30 12.54 4.20
CA ILE A 93 -4.15 12.13 2.80
C ILE A 93 -3.36 13.19 2.02
N GLU A 94 -3.74 14.47 2.14
CA GLU A 94 -3.04 15.56 1.48
C GLU A 94 -1.55 15.60 1.88
N ARG A 95 -1.26 15.43 3.18
CA ARG A 95 0.11 15.35 3.69
C ARG A 95 0.88 14.16 3.12
N MET A 96 0.26 12.99 3.07
CA MET A 96 0.89 11.79 2.53
C MET A 96 1.16 11.88 1.03
N MET A 97 0.28 12.51 0.27
CA MET A 97 0.47 12.71 -1.16
C MET A 97 1.70 13.59 -1.50
N GLN A 98 2.28 14.28 -0.52
CA GLN A 98 3.56 14.99 -0.68
C GLN A 98 4.78 14.09 -0.52
N HIS A 99 4.60 12.86 -0.06
CA HIS A 99 5.72 11.94 0.13
C HIS A 99 6.19 11.34 -1.20
N GLU A 100 7.50 11.39 -1.47
CA GLU A 100 8.11 10.97 -2.75
C GLU A 100 7.81 9.52 -3.17
N ASN A 101 7.58 8.63 -2.20
CA ASN A 101 7.27 7.22 -2.45
C ASN A 101 5.76 6.93 -2.57
N ILE A 102 4.91 7.94 -2.42
CA ILE A 102 3.47 7.82 -2.66
C ILE A 102 3.17 8.26 -4.10
N GLY A 103 2.65 7.34 -4.88
CA GLY A 103 2.42 7.55 -6.31
C GLY A 103 0.95 7.72 -6.70
N PHE A 104 0.03 7.36 -5.82
CA PHE A 104 -1.40 7.39 -6.15
C PHE A 104 -2.28 7.44 -4.88
N LEU A 105 -3.53 7.83 -5.09
CA LEU A 105 -4.59 7.68 -4.10
C LEU A 105 -5.06 6.22 -4.12
N GLY A 106 -5.09 5.57 -2.97
CA GLY A 106 -5.52 4.18 -2.82
C GLY A 106 -6.94 3.92 -3.29
N GLU A 107 -7.42 2.70 -3.16
CA GLU A 107 -8.76 2.36 -3.61
C GLU A 107 -9.85 3.07 -2.82
N MET A 108 -10.90 3.51 -3.53
CA MET A 108 -12.06 4.16 -2.95
C MET A 108 -13.15 3.12 -2.67
N MET A 109 -13.25 2.66 -1.43
CA MET A 109 -14.22 1.64 -1.00
C MET A 109 -15.59 2.24 -0.66
N ASN A 110 -15.66 3.54 -0.33
CA ASN A 110 -16.89 4.20 0.07
C ASN A 110 -17.15 5.46 -0.75
N TRP A 111 -18.07 5.38 -1.69
CA TRP A 111 -18.48 6.52 -2.51
C TRP A 111 -19.15 7.66 -1.71
N CYS A 112 -19.79 7.34 -0.58
CA CYS A 112 -20.50 8.31 0.24
C CYS A 112 -19.62 9.01 1.29
N ALA A 113 -18.38 8.59 1.46
CA ALA A 113 -17.39 9.24 2.32
C ALA A 113 -16.82 10.48 1.62
N ARG A 114 -17.59 11.57 1.61
CA ARG A 114 -17.17 12.87 1.11
C ARG A 114 -16.98 13.84 2.25
#